data_56f2aa85d3d2c4bae38c051ef5a7ed0a
#
_entry.id   56f2aa85d3d2c4bae38c051ef5a7ed0a
#
_cell.length_a   1.000
_cell.length_b   1.000
_cell.length_c   1.000
_cell.angle_alpha   90.00
_cell.angle_beta   90.00
_cell.angle_gamma   90.00
#
_symmetry.space_group_name_H-M   'P 1'
#
loop_
_entity.id
_entity.type
_entity.pdbx_description
1 polymer ?
#
loop_
_entity_poly.entity_id
_entity_poly.type
_entity_poly.pdbx_seq_one_letter_code
_entity_poly.pdbx_strand_id
1 'polypeptide(L)'
;MKNLMLSTAVLALAATAAVAEEVRVYNWSDYIDEELLAKFEQETGIDLIYDVFDSNELLETKMLAGGSGYDVVVPTGTFLQRQITAGAFQKLDPSKLPNKVNMWDQ
;
A
#
# COMPACT_ATOMS: atom_id res chain seq x y z
N MET A 1 7.36 -17.44 -65.26
CA MET A 1 8.05 -17.61 -63.98
C MET A 1 7.37 -16.71 -63.00
N LYS A 2 6.58 -17.26 -62.08
CA LYS A 2 5.82 -16.51 -61.09
C LYS A 2 6.61 -16.52 -59.80
N ASN A 3 7.15 -15.41 -59.39
CA ASN A 3 7.81 -15.23 -58.11
C ASN A 3 6.77 -15.04 -57.01
N LEU A 4 6.61 -16.07 -56.17
CA LEU A 4 5.76 -16.04 -55.00
C LEU A 4 6.59 -15.45 -53.83
N MET A 5 6.37 -14.16 -53.49
CA MET A 5 6.95 -13.55 -52.31
C MET A 5 6.13 -13.98 -51.10
N LEU A 6 6.75 -14.79 -50.24
CA LEU A 6 6.20 -15.19 -48.96
C LEU A 6 6.53 -14.09 -47.96
N SER A 7 5.51 -13.29 -47.60
CA SER A 7 5.63 -12.24 -46.57
C SER A 7 5.44 -12.86 -45.20
N THR A 8 6.53 -13.04 -44.47
CA THR A 8 6.48 -13.52 -43.08
C THR A 8 6.16 -12.34 -42.16
N ALA A 9 4.92 -12.26 -41.72
CA ALA A 9 4.53 -11.30 -40.69
C ALA A 9 5.05 -11.78 -39.34
N VAL A 10 6.07 -11.08 -38.80
CA VAL A 10 6.53 -11.29 -37.42
C VAL A 10 5.60 -10.55 -36.48
N LEU A 11 4.73 -11.31 -35.80
CA LEU A 11 3.91 -10.77 -34.69
C LEU A 11 4.83 -10.57 -33.47
N ALA A 12 5.25 -9.33 -33.23
CA ALA A 12 5.91 -8.97 -31.98
C ALA A 12 4.87 -8.92 -30.84
N LEU A 13 4.82 -9.96 -30.00
CA LEU A 13 4.11 -9.91 -28.73
C LEU A 13 4.85 -8.93 -27.82
N ALA A 14 4.33 -7.72 -27.68
CA ALA A 14 4.74 -6.82 -26.61
C ALA A 14 4.17 -7.36 -25.29
N ALA A 15 4.98 -8.08 -24.53
CA ALA A 15 4.66 -8.40 -23.15
C ALA A 15 4.73 -7.10 -22.34
N THR A 16 3.57 -6.50 -22.06
CA THR A 16 3.47 -5.46 -21.04
C THR A 16 3.74 -6.12 -19.71
N ALA A 17 4.92 -5.88 -19.12
CA ALA A 17 5.16 -6.24 -17.73
C ALA A 17 4.13 -5.47 -16.88
N ALA A 18 3.17 -6.18 -16.30
CA ALA A 18 2.31 -5.61 -15.28
C ALA A 18 3.22 -5.26 -14.10
N VAL A 19 3.36 -3.97 -13.80
CA VAL A 19 3.99 -3.52 -12.56
C VAL A 19 3.04 -3.95 -11.45
N ALA A 20 3.49 -4.79 -10.52
CA ALA A 20 2.70 -5.16 -9.35
C ALA A 20 2.37 -3.87 -8.57
N GLU A 21 1.11 -3.75 -8.12
CA GLU A 21 0.73 -2.67 -7.22
C GLU A 21 1.47 -2.89 -5.89
N GLU A 22 1.95 -1.81 -5.29
CA GLU A 22 2.69 -1.83 -4.02
C GLU A 22 1.91 -1.03 -2.98
N VAL A 23 1.86 -1.52 -1.75
CA VAL A 23 1.36 -0.78 -0.59
C VAL A 23 2.43 -0.73 0.49
N ARG A 24 2.65 0.46 1.05
CA ARG A 24 3.64 0.72 2.10
C ARG A 24 2.96 0.98 3.42
N VAL A 25 3.19 0.10 4.38
CA VAL A 25 2.59 0.14 5.72
C VAL A 25 3.66 0.42 6.76
N TYR A 26 3.38 1.34 7.69
CA TYR A 26 4.24 1.68 8.80
C TYR A 26 3.49 1.50 10.11
N ASN A 27 3.83 0.48 10.87
CA ASN A 27 3.11 0.02 12.05
C ASN A 27 4.03 -0.21 13.25
N TRP A 28 3.46 -0.45 14.41
CA TRP A 28 4.17 -0.81 15.62
C TRP A 28 4.87 -2.16 15.47
N SER A 29 6.04 -2.29 16.12
CA SER A 29 6.68 -3.58 16.33
C SER A 29 5.70 -4.55 17.00
N ASP A 30 5.72 -5.82 16.61
CA ASP A 30 4.92 -6.90 17.20
C ASP A 30 3.37 -6.74 17.14
N TYR A 31 2.86 -5.86 16.26
CA TYR A 31 1.42 -5.63 16.13
C TYR A 31 0.73 -6.50 15.09
N ILE A 32 1.47 -7.32 14.37
CA ILE A 32 0.93 -8.21 13.34
C ILE A 32 1.67 -9.54 13.35
N ASP A 33 0.97 -10.60 13.03
CA ASP A 33 1.55 -11.88 12.70
C ASP A 33 2.17 -11.83 11.30
N GLU A 34 3.46 -12.14 11.19
CA GLU A 34 4.18 -12.09 9.92
C GLU A 34 3.60 -13.02 8.85
N GLU A 35 2.95 -14.12 9.25
CA GLU A 35 2.28 -15.01 8.30
C GLU A 35 1.12 -14.30 7.56
N LEU A 36 0.50 -13.30 8.20
CA LEU A 36 -0.57 -12.51 7.58
C LEU A 36 -0.07 -11.60 6.47
N LEU A 37 1.18 -11.16 6.53
CA LEU A 37 1.78 -10.34 5.47
C LEU A 37 1.87 -11.15 4.16
N ALA A 38 2.44 -12.35 4.24
CA ALA A 38 2.54 -13.23 3.08
C ALA A 38 1.16 -13.65 2.56
N LYS A 39 0.19 -13.87 3.45
CA LYS A 39 -1.19 -14.19 3.08
C LYS A 39 -1.86 -13.06 2.32
N PHE A 40 -1.67 -11.81 2.77
CA PHE A 40 -2.19 -10.62 2.08
C PHE A 40 -1.66 -10.55 0.64
N GLU A 41 -0.36 -10.71 0.45
CA GLU A 41 0.26 -10.69 -0.89
C GLU A 41 -0.28 -11.81 -1.79
N GLN A 42 -0.45 -13.01 -1.24
CA GLN A 42 -1.00 -14.14 -1.98
C GLN A 42 -2.45 -13.94 -2.39
N GLU A 43 -3.28 -13.36 -1.53
CA GLU A 43 -4.71 -13.14 -1.79
C GLU A 43 -4.99 -11.95 -2.70
N THR A 44 -4.15 -10.92 -2.66
CA THR A 44 -4.39 -9.66 -3.37
C THR A 44 -3.54 -9.49 -4.62
N GLY A 45 -2.37 -10.12 -4.69
CA GLY A 45 -1.37 -9.85 -5.72
C GLY A 45 -0.68 -8.49 -5.58
N ILE A 46 -0.84 -7.83 -4.41
CA ILE A 46 -0.22 -6.54 -4.10
C ILE A 46 1.05 -6.79 -3.29
N ASP A 47 2.17 -6.19 -3.71
CA ASP A 47 3.42 -6.24 -2.97
C ASP A 47 3.31 -5.39 -1.69
N LEU A 48 3.63 -5.96 -0.53
CA LEU A 48 3.53 -5.29 0.76
C LEU A 48 4.90 -4.92 1.32
N ILE A 49 5.19 -3.63 1.36
CA ILE A 49 6.34 -3.08 2.06
C ILE A 49 5.90 -2.76 3.49
N TYR A 50 6.38 -3.53 4.45
CA TYR A 50 5.98 -3.42 5.85
C TYR A 50 7.16 -3.01 6.73
N ASP A 51 7.11 -1.79 7.24
CA ASP A 51 8.10 -1.23 8.14
C ASP A 51 7.52 -1.04 9.54
N VAL A 52 8.37 -1.11 10.56
CA VAL A 52 7.96 -0.99 11.95
C VAL A 52 8.60 0.20 12.65
N PHE A 53 7.93 0.70 13.68
CA PHE A 53 8.45 1.71 14.60
C PHE A 53 8.14 1.33 16.05
N ASP A 54 8.83 1.96 16.99
CA ASP A 54 8.73 1.73 18.43
C ASP A 54 8.37 2.98 19.23
N SER A 55 8.25 4.14 18.57
CA SER A 55 7.84 5.38 19.23
C SER A 55 6.95 6.26 18.34
N ASN A 56 5.93 6.87 18.93
CA ASN A 56 5.07 7.85 18.27
C ASN A 56 5.85 9.07 17.77
N GLU A 57 6.86 9.50 18.53
CA GLU A 57 7.70 10.67 18.20
C GLU A 57 8.48 10.44 16.91
N LEU A 58 8.99 9.24 16.70
CA LEU A 58 9.68 8.87 15.47
C LEU A 58 8.71 8.88 14.28
N LEU A 59 7.54 8.27 14.45
CA LEU A 59 6.48 8.29 13.44
C LEU A 59 6.06 9.73 13.12
N GLU A 60 5.77 10.55 14.14
CA GLU A 60 5.34 11.95 13.97
C GLU A 60 6.37 12.77 13.22
N THR A 61 7.64 12.66 13.59
CA THR A 61 8.73 13.35 12.89
C THR A 61 8.73 13.00 11.41
N LYS A 62 8.57 11.74 11.08
CA LYS A 62 8.54 11.25 9.68
C LYS A 62 7.31 11.77 8.93
N MET A 63 6.13 11.77 9.56
CA MET A 63 4.88 12.22 8.92
C MET A 63 4.87 13.74 8.72
N LEU A 64 5.30 14.53 9.70
CA LEU A 64 5.30 15.98 9.62
C LEU A 64 6.39 16.53 8.67
N ALA A 65 7.45 15.78 8.43
CA ALA A 65 8.44 16.12 7.41
C ALA A 65 7.88 16.07 5.99
N GLY A 66 6.79 15.32 5.78
CA GLY A 66 6.16 15.12 4.48
C GLY A 66 6.94 14.15 3.59
N GLY A 67 6.28 13.65 2.54
CA GLY A 67 6.92 12.78 1.55
C GLY A 67 7.45 11.46 2.12
N SER A 68 6.83 10.92 3.17
CA SER A 68 7.29 9.70 3.83
C SER A 68 7.28 8.46 2.92
N GLY A 69 6.42 8.47 1.92
CA GLY A 69 6.23 7.35 1.00
C GLY A 69 5.35 6.22 1.56
N TYR A 70 4.81 6.36 2.77
CA TYR A 70 3.87 5.38 3.33
C TYR A 70 2.44 5.68 2.93
N ASP A 71 1.68 4.61 2.63
CA ASP A 71 0.26 4.66 2.30
C ASP A 71 -0.61 4.51 3.54
N VAL A 72 -0.18 3.68 4.49
CA VAL A 72 -0.88 3.39 5.74
C VAL A 72 0.07 3.51 6.92
N VAL A 73 -0.35 4.24 7.95
CA VAL A 73 0.38 4.38 9.22
C VAL A 73 -0.57 4.22 10.41
N VAL A 74 -0.04 3.76 11.55
CA VAL A 74 -0.83 3.39 12.74
C VAL A 74 -0.37 4.17 13.97
N PRO A 75 -0.63 5.48 14.08
CA PRO A 75 -0.26 6.26 15.27
C PRO A 75 -1.22 6.01 16.43
N THR A 76 -0.76 6.32 17.66
CA THR A 76 -1.63 6.41 18.83
C THR A 76 -2.60 7.59 18.71
N GLY A 77 -3.81 7.47 19.26
CA GLY A 77 -4.92 8.41 19.06
C GLY A 77 -4.58 9.88 19.34
N THR A 78 -3.81 10.20 20.40
CA THR A 78 -3.39 11.57 20.70
C THR A 78 -2.42 12.16 19.66
N PHE A 79 -1.51 11.36 19.15
CA PHE A 79 -0.61 11.73 18.05
C PHE A 79 -1.37 11.85 16.73
N LEU A 80 -2.26 10.91 16.45
CA LEU A 80 -3.13 10.95 15.27
C LEU A 80 -3.90 12.27 15.19
N GLN A 81 -4.47 12.73 16.31
CA GLN A 81 -5.24 13.97 16.36
C GLN A 81 -4.41 15.18 15.95
N ARG A 82 -3.17 15.30 16.44
CA ARG A 82 -2.25 16.36 16.03
C ARG A 82 -1.87 16.28 14.55
N GLN A 83 -1.62 15.09 14.08
CA GLN A 83 -1.20 14.84 12.70
C GLN A 83 -2.36 15.11 11.71
N ILE A 84 -3.62 14.82 12.08
CA ILE A 84 -4.80 15.21 11.31
C ILE A 84 -4.89 16.74 11.23
N THR A 85 -4.72 17.43 12.36
CA THR A 85 -4.75 18.90 12.40
C THR A 85 -3.64 19.52 11.53
N ALA A 86 -2.49 18.89 11.48
CA ALA A 86 -1.37 19.29 10.62
C ALA A 86 -1.55 18.95 9.13
N GLY A 87 -2.63 18.23 8.78
CA GLY A 87 -2.92 17.85 7.39
C GLY A 87 -2.06 16.70 6.86
N ALA A 88 -1.50 15.87 7.74
CA ALA A 88 -0.62 14.76 7.36
C ALA A 88 -1.35 13.61 6.66
N PHE A 89 -2.66 13.49 6.84
CA PHE A 89 -3.45 12.35 6.37
C PHE A 89 -4.62 12.76 5.47
N GLN A 90 -4.99 11.85 4.60
CA GLN A 90 -6.21 11.93 3.80
C GLN A 90 -7.39 11.36 4.59
N LYS A 91 -8.60 11.88 4.31
CA LYS A 91 -9.83 11.28 4.83
C LYS A 91 -10.06 9.92 4.22
N LEU A 92 -10.44 8.96 5.06
CA LEU A 92 -10.89 7.65 4.60
C LEU A 92 -12.24 7.79 3.89
N ASP A 93 -12.45 6.96 2.87
CA ASP A 93 -13.74 6.82 2.20
C ASP A 93 -14.49 5.62 2.83
N PRO A 94 -15.54 5.85 3.64
CA PRO A 94 -16.27 4.77 4.30
C PRO A 94 -16.89 3.77 3.33
N SER A 95 -17.19 4.18 2.11
CA SER A 95 -17.79 3.30 1.09
C SER A 95 -16.84 2.18 0.65
N LYS A 96 -15.54 2.40 0.82
CA LYS A 96 -14.49 1.43 0.51
C LYS A 96 -14.09 0.54 1.69
N LEU A 97 -14.75 0.73 2.84
CA LEU A 97 -14.44 0.04 4.10
C LEU A 97 -15.66 -0.76 4.60
N PRO A 98 -16.12 -1.79 3.87
CA PRO A 98 -17.35 -2.51 4.22
C PRO A 98 -17.26 -3.21 5.58
N ASN A 99 -16.07 -3.62 6.00
CA ASN A 99 -15.85 -4.30 7.28
C ASN A 99 -15.83 -3.35 8.50
N LYS A 100 -15.96 -2.03 8.29
CA LYS A 100 -16.04 -1.06 9.38
C LYS A 100 -17.19 -1.35 10.34
N VAL A 101 -18.27 -1.96 9.86
CA VAL A 101 -19.41 -2.37 10.68
C VAL A 101 -19.07 -3.40 11.77
N ASN A 102 -17.92 -4.09 11.63
CA ASN A 102 -17.44 -5.06 12.61
C ASN A 102 -16.60 -4.41 13.73
N MET A 103 -16.31 -3.11 13.64
CA MET A 103 -15.58 -2.38 14.67
C MET A 103 -16.55 -1.93 15.77
N TRP A 104 -16.00 -1.79 16.97
CA TRP A 104 -16.79 -1.26 18.09
C TRP A 104 -17.16 0.19 17.86
N ASP A 105 -18.37 0.57 18.31
CA ASP A 105 -18.79 1.97 18.36
C ASP A 105 -17.95 2.69 19.42
N GLN A 106 -17.35 3.81 19.06
CA GLN A 106 -16.60 4.70 19.95
C GLN A 106 -17.22 6.08 19.98
#